data_3e893970a3dc747214cf1c7fc947865f
#
_entry.id   3e893970a3dc747214cf1c7fc947865f
#
_cell.length_a   1.000
_cell.length_b   1.000
_cell.length_c   1.000
_cell.angle_alpha   90.00
_cell.angle_beta   90.00
_cell.angle_gamma   90.00
#
_symmetry.space_group_name_H-M   'P 1'
#
loop_
_entity.id
_entity.type
_entity.pdbx_description
1 polymer ?
#
loop_
_entity_poly.entity_id
_entity_poly.type
_entity_poly.pdbx_seq_one_letter_code
_entity_poly.pdbx_strand_id
1 'polypeptide(L)'
;MNLERWTQAARETLAQAQVLARQMRHQAIDLPHLWAVLLRDPSGLAWRLLEKAGVDPKALKESQEKELARLPRVEGAEGGQYLTPRLSGVFGRAEALMEELKDRFVALDTLVLALAEATPGLPGLEALKKALQELRGGKTVQTEHAESTYNALEQYGIDLTRLAAEGKLDPVIGRDEEIRRTIQILLRRTKNNPVLIGEPGVGKTAIVEGLAQRIVKGDVPEGLKGKRLISLQMGSLLAGAKYRGEFEERLKAVIQEVVGSQGEIILFIDELHTVVGAGKAEGAVDAGNMLKPALARGELRLIGATTLDEYREIEKDPALERRFQPVYVDEPSVEETISILRGIKEKYEVHHGVRISDPALVAAAVLSHRYITERRLPDKAIDLVDEAAARLRMALESAPEAIDTLERKKLQLEIEREALKKEKDPLSLIHI
;
A
#
# COMPACT_ATOMS: atom_id res chain seq x y z
N MET A 1 -10.08 11.71 32.36
CA MET A 1 -9.97 11.21 30.98
C MET A 1 -9.93 9.67 31.03
N ASN A 2 -10.94 9.03 30.48
CA ASN A 2 -11.00 7.57 30.45
C ASN A 2 -10.52 7.08 29.05
N LEU A 3 -9.23 6.71 28.94
CA LEU A 3 -8.62 6.23 27.69
C LEU A 3 -9.19 4.89 27.21
N GLU A 4 -9.92 4.15 28.04
CA GLU A 4 -10.58 2.91 27.64
C GLU A 4 -11.69 3.14 26.59
N ARG A 5 -12.23 4.36 26.55
CA ARG A 5 -13.21 4.78 25.53
C ARG A 5 -12.60 5.44 24.30
N TRP A 6 -11.31 5.31 24.10
CA TRP A 6 -10.59 5.85 22.95
C TRP A 6 -10.14 4.73 22.04
N THR A 7 -10.19 4.94 20.72
CA THR A 7 -9.67 3.97 19.77
C THR A 7 -8.16 3.81 19.95
N GLN A 8 -7.63 2.70 19.45
CA GLN A 8 -6.20 2.43 19.51
C GLN A 8 -5.41 3.54 18.80
N ALA A 9 -5.84 3.96 17.61
CA ALA A 9 -5.19 5.02 16.84
C ALA A 9 -5.14 6.36 17.60
N ALA A 10 -6.24 6.73 18.26
CA ALA A 10 -6.30 7.94 19.07
C ALA A 10 -5.37 7.86 20.29
N ARG A 11 -5.31 6.71 20.99
CA ARG A 11 -4.39 6.48 22.12
C ARG A 11 -2.92 6.52 21.67
N GLU A 12 -2.59 5.90 20.55
CA GLU A 12 -1.24 5.90 19.99
C GLU A 12 -0.79 7.33 19.60
N THR A 13 -1.68 8.12 19.04
CA THR A 13 -1.40 9.53 18.72
C THR A 13 -1.05 10.34 19.97
N LEU A 14 -1.79 10.16 21.05
CA LEU A 14 -1.51 10.83 22.32
C LEU A 14 -0.16 10.37 22.90
N ALA A 15 0.12 9.07 22.88
CA ALA A 15 1.40 8.54 23.34
C ALA A 15 2.59 9.08 22.53
N GLN A 16 2.45 9.18 21.21
CA GLN A 16 3.47 9.76 20.34
C GLN A 16 3.66 11.28 20.59
N ALA A 17 2.58 12.01 20.86
CA ALA A 17 2.66 13.43 21.23
C ALA A 17 3.40 13.63 22.56
N GLN A 18 3.22 12.73 23.55
CA GLN A 18 3.98 12.73 24.79
C GLN A 18 5.47 12.47 24.56
N VAL A 19 5.79 11.49 23.70
CA VAL A 19 7.20 11.20 23.34
C VAL A 19 7.82 12.40 22.63
N LEU A 20 7.10 13.02 21.68
CA LEU A 20 7.57 14.21 20.97
C LEU A 20 7.86 15.37 21.93
N ALA A 21 6.94 15.66 22.85
CA ALA A 21 7.12 16.70 23.85
C ALA A 21 8.36 16.45 24.73
N ARG A 22 8.61 15.18 25.11
CA ARG A 22 9.82 14.79 25.85
C ARG A 22 11.10 14.99 25.05
N GLN A 23 11.10 14.59 23.78
CA GLN A 23 12.25 14.77 22.87
C GLN A 23 12.60 16.25 22.69
N MET A 24 11.57 17.11 22.62
CA MET A 24 11.72 18.55 22.49
C MET A 24 11.97 19.29 23.82
N ARG A 25 12.01 18.55 24.95
CA ARG A 25 12.17 19.10 26.31
C ARG A 25 11.04 20.04 26.73
N HIS A 26 9.80 19.75 26.28
CA HIS A 26 8.61 20.48 26.70
C HIS A 26 7.95 19.75 27.86
N GLN A 27 7.65 20.47 28.96
CA GLN A 27 6.87 19.94 30.08
C GLN A 27 5.37 19.92 29.78
N ALA A 28 4.89 20.94 29.09
CA ALA A 28 3.49 21.06 28.72
C ALA A 28 3.25 20.40 27.36
N ILE A 29 2.28 19.49 27.28
CA ILE A 29 1.77 18.90 26.04
C ILE A 29 0.57 19.75 25.61
N ASP A 30 0.62 20.30 24.39
CA ASP A 30 -0.40 21.17 23.84
C ASP A 30 -0.76 20.79 22.40
N LEU A 31 -1.73 21.47 21.78
CA LEU A 31 -2.27 21.19 20.44
C LEU A 31 -1.19 21.00 19.37
N PRO A 32 -0.12 21.84 19.30
CA PRO A 32 0.93 21.68 18.27
C PRO A 32 1.62 20.31 18.30
N HIS A 33 1.74 19.67 19.46
CA HIS A 33 2.31 18.32 19.57
C HIS A 33 1.44 17.27 18.89
N LEU A 34 0.11 17.34 19.09
CA LEU A 34 -0.82 16.43 18.45
C LEU A 34 -0.88 16.67 16.92
N TRP A 35 -0.93 17.94 16.50
CA TRP A 35 -0.90 18.28 15.08
C TRP A 35 0.39 17.81 14.41
N ALA A 36 1.54 17.96 15.05
CA ALA A 36 2.82 17.48 14.51
C ALA A 36 2.84 15.95 14.31
N VAL A 37 2.18 15.19 15.20
CA VAL A 37 2.04 13.73 15.05
C VAL A 37 1.06 13.38 13.95
N LEU A 38 -0.14 14.00 13.96
CA LEU A 38 -1.22 13.73 13.02
C LEU A 38 -0.89 14.08 11.56
N LEU A 39 -0.09 15.13 11.36
CA LEU A 39 0.29 15.62 10.04
C LEU A 39 1.65 15.09 9.56
N ARG A 40 2.23 14.11 10.26
CA ARG A 40 3.49 13.47 9.85
C ARG A 40 3.32 12.65 8.58
N ASP A 41 2.23 11.91 8.48
CA ASP A 41 1.91 11.06 7.34
C ASP A 41 0.90 11.73 6.40
N PRO A 42 1.31 12.08 5.16
CA PRO A 42 0.40 12.66 4.17
C PRO A 42 -0.71 11.72 3.70
N SER A 43 -0.56 10.41 3.90
CA SER A 43 -1.61 9.43 3.61
C SER A 43 -2.55 9.16 4.79
N GLY A 44 -2.25 9.76 5.95
CA GLY A 44 -2.98 9.55 7.19
C GLY A 44 -4.41 10.08 7.19
N LEU A 45 -5.21 9.57 8.12
CA LEU A 45 -6.62 9.93 8.26
C LEU A 45 -6.83 11.44 8.48
N ALA A 46 -6.01 12.06 9.32
CA ALA A 46 -6.09 13.49 9.61
C ALA A 46 -5.86 14.34 8.35
N TRP A 47 -4.89 13.95 7.54
CA TRP A 47 -4.58 14.65 6.29
C TRP A 47 -5.76 14.60 5.32
N ARG A 48 -6.29 13.39 5.07
CA ARG A 48 -7.45 13.19 4.19
C ARG A 48 -8.70 13.92 4.65
N LEU A 49 -8.96 13.94 5.97
CA LEU A 49 -10.09 14.65 6.54
C LEU A 49 -10.00 16.16 6.30
N LEU A 50 -8.81 16.73 6.51
CA LEU A 50 -8.56 18.15 6.30
C LEU A 50 -8.69 18.55 4.83
N GLU A 51 -8.11 17.77 3.91
CA GLU A 51 -8.23 18.01 2.46
C GLU A 51 -9.70 17.96 2.00
N LYS A 52 -10.47 16.99 2.46
CA LYS A 52 -11.91 16.90 2.16
C LYS A 52 -12.70 18.09 2.73
N ALA A 53 -12.25 18.63 3.85
CA ALA A 53 -12.85 19.84 4.45
C ALA A 53 -12.38 21.15 3.78
N GLY A 54 -11.53 21.06 2.73
CA GLY A 54 -10.99 22.23 2.03
C GLY A 54 -9.85 22.95 2.73
N VAL A 55 -9.19 22.28 3.68
CA VAL A 55 -8.01 22.79 4.39
C VAL A 55 -6.75 22.32 3.68
N ASP A 56 -5.74 23.18 3.55
CA ASP A 56 -4.40 22.77 3.13
C ASP A 56 -3.61 22.19 4.33
N PRO A 57 -3.39 20.86 4.40
CA PRO A 57 -2.72 20.26 5.53
C PRO A 57 -1.23 20.65 5.63
N LYS A 58 -0.60 21.02 4.50
CA LYS A 58 0.82 21.48 4.49
C LYS A 58 0.95 22.81 5.19
N ALA A 59 0.09 23.77 4.84
CA ALA A 59 0.07 25.07 5.46
C ALA A 59 -0.23 24.97 6.97
N LEU A 60 -1.15 24.11 7.36
CA LEU A 60 -1.45 23.83 8.77
C LEU A 60 -0.23 23.23 9.48
N LYS A 61 0.42 22.25 8.89
CA LYS A 61 1.63 21.62 9.42
C LYS A 61 2.72 22.64 9.70
N GLU A 62 3.05 23.47 8.71
CA GLU A 62 4.07 24.53 8.85
C GLU A 62 3.71 25.54 9.95
N SER A 63 2.43 25.90 10.04
CA SER A 63 1.95 26.80 11.11
C SER A 63 2.14 26.19 12.49
N GLN A 64 1.76 24.90 12.65
CA GLN A 64 1.86 24.20 13.93
C GLN A 64 3.30 23.88 14.32
N GLU A 65 4.18 23.61 13.37
CA GLU A 65 5.62 23.46 13.60
C GLU A 65 6.27 24.78 14.10
N LYS A 66 5.83 25.93 13.57
CA LYS A 66 6.27 27.24 14.07
C LYS A 66 5.78 27.50 15.48
N GLU A 67 4.55 27.15 15.81
CA GLU A 67 4.02 27.26 17.19
C GLU A 67 4.79 26.32 18.12
N LEU A 68 5.04 25.09 17.71
CA LEU A 68 5.80 24.10 18.47
C LEU A 68 7.22 24.58 18.80
N ALA A 69 7.88 25.23 17.84
CA ALA A 69 9.24 25.76 18.04
C ALA A 69 9.30 26.93 19.04
N ARG A 70 8.16 27.61 19.29
CA ARG A 70 8.06 28.74 20.22
C ARG A 70 7.76 28.30 21.66
N LEU A 71 7.41 27.04 21.88
CA LEU A 71 7.13 26.55 23.22
C LEU A 71 8.37 26.56 24.10
N PRO A 72 8.23 26.89 25.40
CA PRO A 72 9.37 26.96 26.31
C PRO A 72 9.99 25.57 26.51
N ARG A 73 11.32 25.51 26.43
CA ARG A 73 12.12 24.33 26.73
C ARG A 73 12.64 24.41 28.16
N VAL A 74 12.61 23.27 28.86
CA VAL A 74 13.07 23.20 30.24
C VAL A 74 14.32 22.33 30.30
N GLU A 75 15.43 22.89 30.82
CA GLU A 75 16.66 22.15 31.11
C GLU A 75 16.56 21.54 32.50
N GLY A 76 16.78 20.22 32.61
CA GLY A 76 16.85 19.51 33.89
C GLY A 76 15.50 19.08 34.46
N ALA A 77 14.49 18.86 33.64
CA ALA A 77 13.16 18.43 34.12
C ALA A 77 13.13 16.97 34.58
N GLU A 78 13.33 16.74 35.86
CA GLU A 78 12.83 15.52 36.56
C GLU A 78 11.32 15.60 36.85
N GLY A 79 10.63 16.66 36.42
CA GLY A 79 9.20 16.86 36.57
C GLY A 79 8.37 16.15 35.49
N GLY A 80 7.26 15.52 35.90
CA GLY A 80 6.32 14.85 34.99
C GLY A 80 5.73 15.82 33.95
N GLN A 81 5.46 15.33 32.75
CA GLN A 81 4.72 16.06 31.71
C GLN A 81 3.26 16.26 32.13
N TYR A 82 2.69 17.38 31.75
CA TYR A 82 1.29 17.70 31.99
C TYR A 82 0.59 18.19 30.72
N LEU A 83 -0.71 17.98 30.66
CA LEU A 83 -1.56 18.49 29.58
C LEU A 83 -1.92 19.94 29.86
N THR A 84 -1.85 20.80 28.84
CA THR A 84 -2.36 22.17 29.00
C THR A 84 -3.87 22.18 29.23
N PRO A 85 -4.43 23.19 29.93
CA PRO A 85 -5.87 23.33 30.06
C PRO A 85 -6.60 23.38 28.72
N ARG A 86 -5.98 23.97 27.70
CA ARG A 86 -6.50 24.05 26.34
C ARG A 86 -6.63 22.64 25.74
N LEU A 87 -5.60 21.80 25.83
CA LEU A 87 -5.63 20.44 25.33
C LEU A 87 -6.59 19.55 26.13
N SER A 88 -6.68 19.73 27.45
CA SER A 88 -7.67 19.03 28.27
C SER A 88 -9.10 19.39 27.86
N GLY A 89 -9.36 20.64 27.47
CA GLY A 89 -10.64 21.08 26.90
C GLY A 89 -10.97 20.40 25.58
N VAL A 90 -9.97 20.21 24.71
CA VAL A 90 -10.13 19.48 23.44
C VAL A 90 -10.53 18.04 23.67
N PHE A 91 -9.96 17.37 24.67
CA PHE A 91 -10.32 15.98 24.98
C PHE A 91 -11.76 15.87 25.49
N GLY A 92 -12.20 16.79 26.35
CA GLY A 92 -13.60 16.87 26.76
C GLY A 92 -14.54 17.13 25.58
N ARG A 93 -14.12 17.98 24.64
CA ARG A 93 -14.90 18.24 23.42
C ARG A 93 -14.95 17.02 22.50
N ALA A 94 -13.87 16.27 22.38
CA ALA A 94 -13.84 15.03 21.62
C ALA A 94 -14.79 13.97 22.20
N GLU A 95 -14.87 13.85 23.54
CA GLU A 95 -15.85 12.98 24.20
C GLU A 95 -17.29 13.43 23.93
N ALA A 96 -17.59 14.72 23.95
CA ALA A 96 -18.89 15.25 23.58
C ALA A 96 -19.26 15.00 22.11
N LEU A 97 -18.32 15.19 21.19
CA LEU A 97 -18.50 14.90 19.77
C LEU A 97 -18.73 13.40 19.51
N MET A 98 -18.07 12.53 20.24
CA MET A 98 -18.31 11.08 20.19
C MET A 98 -19.78 10.75 20.49
N GLU A 99 -20.36 11.37 21.51
CA GLU A 99 -21.78 11.18 21.87
C GLU A 99 -22.72 11.77 20.81
N GLU A 100 -22.41 12.96 20.29
CA GLU A 100 -23.17 13.58 19.19
C GLU A 100 -23.20 12.70 17.94
N LEU A 101 -22.09 12.05 17.61
CA LEU A 101 -21.92 11.15 16.46
C LEU A 101 -22.48 9.74 16.71
N LYS A 102 -22.96 9.45 17.92
CA LYS A 102 -23.43 8.12 18.36
C LYS A 102 -22.33 7.04 18.27
N ASP A 103 -21.10 7.45 18.50
CA ASP A 103 -19.95 6.57 18.54
C ASP A 103 -19.79 5.98 19.95
N ARG A 104 -19.23 4.77 20.01
CA ARG A 104 -18.90 4.12 21.28
C ARG A 104 -17.51 4.52 21.80
N PHE A 105 -16.61 4.89 20.88
CA PHE A 105 -15.24 5.28 21.17
C PHE A 105 -14.91 6.64 20.58
N VAL A 106 -14.04 7.38 21.27
CA VAL A 106 -13.40 8.58 20.69
C VAL A 106 -12.40 8.14 19.66
N ALA A 107 -12.73 8.36 18.40
CA ALA A 107 -11.88 8.00 17.26
C ALA A 107 -10.87 9.11 16.95
N LEU A 108 -9.85 8.75 16.16
CA LEU A 108 -8.83 9.69 15.70
C LEU A 108 -9.43 10.86 14.93
N ASP A 109 -10.41 10.61 14.07
CA ASP A 109 -11.12 11.63 13.30
C ASP A 109 -11.97 12.55 14.21
N THR A 110 -12.61 12.01 15.24
CA THR A 110 -13.32 12.79 16.25
C THR A 110 -12.36 13.69 17.04
N LEU A 111 -11.17 13.17 17.34
CA LEU A 111 -10.08 13.97 17.95
C LEU A 111 -9.62 15.10 17.01
N VAL A 112 -9.47 14.83 15.71
CA VAL A 112 -9.13 15.85 14.71
C VAL A 112 -10.20 16.94 14.63
N LEU A 113 -11.49 16.59 14.68
CA LEU A 113 -12.56 17.58 14.73
C LEU A 113 -12.43 18.51 15.94
N ALA A 114 -12.23 17.95 17.12
CA ALA A 114 -12.09 18.72 18.36
C ALA A 114 -10.83 19.61 18.34
N LEU A 115 -9.72 19.10 17.80
CA LEU A 115 -8.48 19.88 17.62
C LEU A 115 -8.68 21.03 16.62
N ALA A 116 -9.37 20.76 15.50
CA ALA A 116 -9.64 21.78 14.49
C ALA A 116 -10.56 22.88 15.02
N GLU A 117 -11.59 22.55 15.80
CA GLU A 117 -12.47 23.53 16.45
C GLU A 117 -11.69 24.45 17.42
N ALA A 118 -10.66 23.92 18.08
CA ALA A 118 -9.79 24.66 18.99
C ALA A 118 -8.64 25.42 18.28
N THR A 119 -8.43 25.20 16.98
CA THR A 119 -7.33 25.80 16.21
C THR A 119 -7.85 26.97 15.37
N PRO A 120 -7.40 28.21 15.61
CA PRO A 120 -7.85 29.37 14.85
C PRO A 120 -7.54 29.25 13.35
N GLY A 121 -8.46 29.75 12.51
CA GLY A 121 -8.28 29.83 11.06
C GLY A 121 -8.68 28.57 10.29
N LEU A 122 -9.22 27.54 10.96
CA LEU A 122 -9.78 26.36 10.32
C LEU A 122 -11.28 26.50 10.04
N PRO A 123 -11.87 25.74 9.11
CA PRO A 123 -13.29 25.76 8.78
C PRO A 123 -14.17 25.44 10.00
N GLY A 124 -15.40 25.90 9.97
CA GLY A 124 -16.35 25.58 11.02
C GLY A 124 -16.65 24.08 11.14
N LEU A 125 -17.06 23.66 12.32
CA LEU A 125 -17.31 22.26 12.70
C LEU A 125 -18.23 21.52 11.72
N GLU A 126 -19.22 22.19 11.13
CA GLU A 126 -20.19 21.57 10.20
C GLU A 126 -19.52 21.12 8.88
N ALA A 127 -18.57 21.89 8.35
CA ALA A 127 -17.81 21.49 7.16
C ALA A 127 -16.93 20.27 7.46
N LEU A 128 -16.31 20.24 8.62
CA LEU A 128 -15.51 19.12 9.09
C LEU A 128 -16.35 17.86 9.35
N LYS A 129 -17.55 18.02 9.96
CA LYS A 129 -18.50 16.90 10.15
C LYS A 129 -18.97 16.31 8.83
N LYS A 130 -19.23 17.15 7.82
CA LYS A 130 -19.61 16.68 6.49
C LYS A 130 -18.48 15.87 5.85
N ALA A 131 -17.26 16.38 5.87
CA ALA A 131 -16.08 15.67 5.38
C ALA A 131 -15.87 14.33 6.12
N LEU A 132 -16.12 14.30 7.43
CA LEU A 132 -16.07 13.10 8.25
C LEU A 132 -17.10 12.05 7.83
N GLN A 133 -18.35 12.48 7.62
CA GLN A 133 -19.41 11.56 7.18
C GLN A 133 -19.11 10.94 5.82
N GLU A 134 -18.54 11.70 4.89
CA GLU A 134 -18.09 11.19 3.60
C GLU A 134 -16.92 10.19 3.74
N LEU A 135 -15.97 10.46 4.64
CA LEU A 135 -14.86 9.53 4.93
C LEU A 135 -15.32 8.23 5.57
N ARG A 136 -16.24 8.30 6.49
CA ARG A 136 -16.80 7.14 7.20
C ARG A 136 -17.79 6.33 6.36
N GLY A 137 -18.29 6.87 5.24
CA GLY A 137 -19.36 6.23 4.47
C GLY A 137 -20.62 5.99 5.29
N GLY A 138 -20.94 6.90 6.24
CA GLY A 138 -22.09 6.79 7.13
C GLY A 138 -21.95 5.80 8.29
N LYS A 139 -20.76 5.20 8.50
CA LYS A 139 -20.50 4.27 9.61
C LYS A 139 -20.24 5.02 10.92
N THR A 140 -20.66 4.41 12.03
CA THR A 140 -20.35 4.85 13.40
C THR A 140 -19.18 4.04 13.96
N VAL A 141 -18.44 4.60 14.92
CA VAL A 141 -17.31 3.96 15.58
C VAL A 141 -17.82 3.06 16.70
N GLN A 142 -17.81 1.76 16.46
CA GLN A 142 -18.30 0.76 17.40
C GLN A 142 -17.17 -0.12 17.98
N THR A 143 -15.98 -0.11 17.36
CA THR A 143 -14.82 -0.91 17.76
C THR A 143 -13.60 -0.02 17.98
N GLU A 144 -12.61 -0.54 18.73
CA GLU A 144 -11.35 0.17 18.98
C GLU A 144 -10.46 0.36 17.74
N HIS A 145 -10.76 -0.34 16.66
CA HIS A 145 -9.99 -0.34 15.40
C HIS A 145 -10.80 0.20 14.22
N ALA A 146 -11.86 0.96 14.48
CA ALA A 146 -12.81 1.38 13.45
C ALA A 146 -12.16 2.18 12.31
N GLU A 147 -11.12 2.98 12.60
CA GLU A 147 -10.42 3.79 11.59
C GLU A 147 -9.76 2.96 10.50
N SER A 148 -9.35 1.73 10.81
CA SER A 148 -8.77 0.82 9.83
C SER A 148 -9.78 0.30 8.80
N THR A 149 -11.07 0.55 9.04
CA THR A 149 -12.17 0.10 8.17
C THR A 149 -12.74 1.20 7.28
N TYR A 150 -12.28 2.46 7.44
CA TYR A 150 -12.79 3.59 6.64
C TYR A 150 -12.17 3.59 5.26
N ASN A 151 -13.01 3.73 4.22
CA ASN A 151 -12.56 3.70 2.82
C ASN A 151 -11.58 2.54 2.58
N ALA A 152 -11.95 1.34 3.01
CA ALA A 152 -11.07 0.17 3.01
C ALA A 152 -10.51 -0.14 1.61
N LEU A 153 -11.29 0.04 0.55
CA LEU A 153 -10.83 -0.11 -0.84
C LEU A 153 -9.75 0.90 -1.22
N GLU A 154 -9.83 2.12 -0.72
CA GLU A 154 -8.82 3.15 -0.98
C GLU A 154 -7.54 2.90 -0.18
N GLN A 155 -7.67 2.36 1.03
CA GLN A 155 -6.53 2.05 1.89
C GLN A 155 -5.78 0.78 1.48
N TYR A 156 -6.52 -0.26 1.08
CA TYR A 156 -5.97 -1.61 0.89
C TYR A 156 -6.04 -2.09 -0.55
N GLY A 157 -6.52 -1.25 -1.47
CA GLY A 157 -6.64 -1.57 -2.88
C GLY A 157 -5.97 -0.55 -3.79
N ILE A 158 -5.57 -1.01 -4.97
CA ILE A 158 -5.10 -0.16 -6.07
C ILE A 158 -6.15 -0.22 -7.17
N ASP A 159 -6.71 0.93 -7.54
CA ASP A 159 -7.67 1.03 -8.64
C ASP A 159 -6.92 0.98 -9.99
N LEU A 160 -6.91 -0.21 -10.61
CA LEU A 160 -6.24 -0.44 -11.89
C LEU A 160 -6.93 0.30 -13.04
N THR A 161 -8.24 0.48 -12.98
CA THR A 161 -8.98 1.26 -13.99
C THR A 161 -8.63 2.74 -13.94
N ARG A 162 -8.42 3.28 -12.75
CA ARG A 162 -7.91 4.65 -12.57
C ARG A 162 -6.48 4.79 -13.13
N LEU A 163 -5.58 3.86 -12.79
CA LEU A 163 -4.22 3.86 -13.33
C LEU A 163 -4.19 3.72 -14.85
N ALA A 164 -5.10 2.91 -15.41
CA ALA A 164 -5.25 2.78 -16.86
C ALA A 164 -5.72 4.10 -17.50
N ALA A 165 -6.70 4.78 -16.91
CA ALA A 165 -7.17 6.09 -17.38
C ALA A 165 -6.10 7.17 -17.33
N GLU A 166 -5.21 7.11 -16.33
CA GLU A 166 -4.06 8.01 -16.17
C GLU A 166 -2.85 7.63 -17.06
N GLY A 167 -2.95 6.54 -17.84
CA GLY A 167 -1.85 6.06 -18.68
C GLY A 167 -0.63 5.51 -17.92
N LYS A 168 -0.82 5.12 -16.68
CA LYS A 168 0.25 4.64 -15.77
C LYS A 168 0.54 3.15 -15.88
N LEU A 169 -0.32 2.38 -16.54
CA LEU A 169 -0.11 0.95 -16.77
C LEU A 169 0.75 0.70 -18.00
N ASP A 170 1.48 -0.40 -17.98
CA ASP A 170 2.24 -0.86 -19.13
C ASP A 170 1.33 -1.40 -20.22
N PRO A 171 1.71 -1.29 -21.50
CA PRO A 171 0.97 -1.93 -22.58
C PRO A 171 1.03 -3.44 -22.41
N VAL A 172 -0.12 -4.11 -22.59
CA VAL A 172 -0.21 -5.56 -22.51
C VAL A 172 -0.19 -6.15 -23.90
N ILE A 173 0.76 -7.04 -24.14
CA ILE A 173 1.05 -7.62 -25.46
C ILE A 173 0.94 -9.14 -25.38
N GLY A 174 0.25 -9.73 -26.36
CA GLY A 174 0.23 -11.18 -26.53
C GLY A 174 -0.66 -11.96 -25.56
N ARG A 175 -1.62 -11.30 -24.89
CA ARG A 175 -2.53 -11.93 -23.90
C ARG A 175 -4.01 -11.78 -24.26
N ASP A 176 -4.33 -11.56 -25.53
CA ASP A 176 -5.70 -11.29 -25.97
C ASP A 176 -6.66 -12.44 -25.73
N GLU A 177 -6.20 -13.68 -25.87
CA GLU A 177 -7.04 -14.87 -25.66
C GLU A 177 -7.40 -15.02 -24.18
N GLU A 178 -6.43 -14.89 -23.28
CA GLU A 178 -6.64 -15.00 -21.85
C GLU A 178 -7.53 -13.84 -21.32
N ILE A 179 -7.33 -12.63 -21.81
CA ILE A 179 -8.18 -11.47 -21.48
C ILE A 179 -9.62 -11.74 -21.96
N ARG A 180 -9.78 -12.18 -23.19
CA ARG A 180 -11.11 -12.53 -23.76
C ARG A 180 -11.79 -13.62 -22.97
N ARG A 181 -11.05 -14.67 -22.56
CA ARG A 181 -11.57 -15.75 -21.74
C ARG A 181 -11.99 -15.25 -20.36
N THR A 182 -11.20 -14.38 -19.74
CA THR A 182 -11.52 -13.75 -18.47
C THR A 182 -12.80 -12.92 -18.56
N ILE A 183 -12.97 -12.12 -19.60
CA ILE A 183 -14.19 -11.36 -19.89
C ILE A 183 -15.39 -12.30 -20.02
N GLN A 184 -15.24 -13.37 -20.80
CA GLN A 184 -16.31 -14.34 -21.02
C GLN A 184 -16.79 -15.00 -19.70
N ILE A 185 -15.85 -15.33 -18.82
CA ILE A 185 -16.16 -15.93 -17.52
C ILE A 185 -16.89 -14.92 -16.63
N LEU A 186 -16.44 -13.67 -16.56
CA LEU A 186 -17.09 -12.62 -15.79
C LEU A 186 -18.55 -12.37 -16.20
N LEU A 187 -18.91 -12.67 -17.43
CA LEU A 187 -20.28 -12.51 -17.96
C LEU A 187 -21.16 -13.75 -17.76
N ARG A 188 -20.61 -14.86 -17.27
CA ARG A 188 -21.39 -16.08 -17.00
C ARG A 188 -22.36 -15.89 -15.85
N ARG A 189 -23.43 -16.69 -15.87
CA ARG A 189 -24.40 -16.74 -14.77
C ARG A 189 -23.87 -17.47 -13.52
N THR A 190 -23.04 -18.49 -13.75
CA THR A 190 -22.44 -19.34 -12.71
C THR A 190 -20.96 -19.54 -13.00
N LYS A 191 -20.17 -19.91 -12.00
CA LYS A 191 -18.71 -20.00 -12.11
C LYS A 191 -18.12 -18.77 -12.82
N ASN A 192 -18.56 -17.60 -12.36
CA ASN A 192 -18.31 -16.31 -13.00
C ASN A 192 -17.11 -15.54 -12.39
N ASN A 193 -16.33 -16.21 -11.57
CA ASN A 193 -15.09 -15.66 -11.01
C ASN A 193 -13.89 -16.37 -11.64
N PRO A 194 -13.18 -15.73 -12.58
CA PRO A 194 -12.01 -16.32 -13.22
C PRO A 194 -10.85 -16.43 -12.24
N VAL A 195 -10.10 -17.52 -12.32
CA VAL A 195 -8.82 -17.70 -11.62
C VAL A 195 -7.74 -17.92 -12.66
N LEU A 196 -6.80 -16.99 -12.72
CA LEU A 196 -5.64 -17.08 -13.60
C LEU A 196 -4.64 -18.05 -12.97
N ILE A 197 -4.34 -19.12 -13.68
CA ILE A 197 -3.48 -20.21 -13.21
C ILE A 197 -2.22 -20.24 -14.05
N GLY A 198 -1.09 -20.10 -13.43
CA GLY A 198 0.22 -20.17 -14.10
C GLY A 198 1.35 -20.05 -13.11
N GLU A 199 2.53 -20.42 -13.58
CA GLU A 199 3.77 -20.30 -12.82
C GLU A 199 4.05 -18.82 -12.46
N PRO A 200 4.81 -18.56 -11.37
CA PRO A 200 5.23 -17.20 -11.06
C PRO A 200 6.03 -16.58 -12.22
N GLY A 201 5.74 -15.33 -12.55
CA GLY A 201 6.47 -14.59 -13.58
C GLY A 201 5.99 -14.78 -15.03
N VAL A 202 4.90 -15.53 -15.27
CA VAL A 202 4.35 -15.71 -16.63
C VAL A 202 3.48 -14.52 -17.11
N GLY A 203 3.14 -13.58 -16.22
CA GLY A 203 2.39 -12.38 -16.56
C GLY A 203 0.90 -12.44 -16.24
N LYS A 204 0.48 -13.15 -15.18
CA LYS A 204 -0.91 -13.20 -14.74
C LYS A 204 -1.48 -11.80 -14.43
N THR A 205 -0.72 -10.97 -13.73
CA THR A 205 -1.14 -9.60 -13.39
C THR A 205 -1.31 -8.73 -14.63
N ALA A 206 -0.47 -8.90 -15.66
CA ALA A 206 -0.59 -8.18 -16.93
C ALA A 206 -1.94 -8.42 -17.63
N ILE A 207 -2.52 -9.61 -17.50
CA ILE A 207 -3.86 -9.92 -18.05
C ILE A 207 -4.92 -9.05 -17.37
N VAL A 208 -4.84 -8.88 -16.06
CA VAL A 208 -5.77 -8.05 -15.28
C VAL A 208 -5.60 -6.56 -15.62
N GLU A 209 -4.38 -6.11 -15.78
CA GLU A 209 -4.05 -4.74 -16.22
C GLU A 209 -4.57 -4.49 -17.64
N GLY A 210 -4.42 -5.46 -18.54
CA GLY A 210 -4.98 -5.40 -19.90
C GLY A 210 -6.50 -5.32 -19.91
N LEU A 211 -7.17 -6.07 -19.01
CA LEU A 211 -8.61 -5.96 -18.83
C LEU A 211 -9.01 -4.56 -18.35
N ALA A 212 -8.29 -4.01 -17.37
CA ALA A 212 -8.53 -2.65 -16.89
C ALA A 212 -8.41 -1.60 -18.02
N GLN A 213 -7.40 -1.72 -18.87
CA GLN A 213 -7.21 -0.85 -20.03
C GLN A 213 -8.36 -0.98 -21.03
N ARG A 214 -8.86 -2.18 -21.29
CA ARG A 214 -10.03 -2.40 -22.17
C ARG A 214 -11.31 -1.83 -21.59
N ILE A 215 -11.54 -1.95 -20.28
CA ILE A 215 -12.69 -1.35 -19.59
C ILE A 215 -12.67 0.17 -19.79
N VAL A 216 -11.54 0.82 -19.57
CA VAL A 216 -11.39 2.28 -19.70
C VAL A 216 -11.61 2.75 -21.13
N LYS A 217 -11.12 1.98 -22.12
CA LYS A 217 -11.33 2.27 -23.56
C LYS A 217 -12.74 1.95 -24.04
N GLY A 218 -13.57 1.30 -23.22
CA GLY A 218 -14.89 0.83 -23.62
C GLY A 218 -14.86 -0.40 -24.54
N ASP A 219 -13.70 -1.04 -24.72
CA ASP A 219 -13.50 -2.25 -25.54
C ASP A 219 -13.86 -3.52 -24.75
N VAL A 220 -15.03 -3.51 -24.17
CA VAL A 220 -15.64 -4.62 -23.43
C VAL A 220 -17.14 -4.67 -23.67
N PRO A 221 -17.79 -5.85 -23.47
CA PRO A 221 -19.25 -5.95 -23.53
C PRO A 221 -19.94 -5.03 -22.51
N GLU A 222 -21.19 -4.67 -22.79
CA GLU A 222 -22.00 -3.74 -21.97
C GLU A 222 -22.01 -4.08 -20.47
N GLY A 223 -22.01 -5.37 -20.12
CA GLY A 223 -22.02 -5.84 -18.73
C GLY A 223 -20.74 -5.52 -17.94
N LEU A 224 -19.67 -5.07 -18.62
CA LEU A 224 -18.40 -4.69 -18.01
C LEU A 224 -18.03 -3.22 -18.21
N LYS A 225 -18.77 -2.49 -19.03
CA LYS A 225 -18.53 -1.05 -19.26
C LYS A 225 -18.72 -0.28 -17.95
N GLY A 226 -17.83 0.67 -17.70
CA GLY A 226 -17.87 1.51 -16.51
C GLY A 226 -17.55 0.82 -15.20
N LYS A 227 -17.24 -0.48 -15.19
CA LYS A 227 -16.81 -1.20 -14.00
C LYS A 227 -15.45 -0.72 -13.53
N ARG A 228 -15.23 -0.79 -12.23
CA ARG A 228 -13.92 -0.52 -11.60
C ARG A 228 -13.23 -1.84 -11.27
N LEU A 229 -11.96 -1.95 -11.60
CA LEU A 229 -11.13 -3.10 -11.29
C LEU A 229 -10.10 -2.71 -10.23
N ILE A 230 -10.22 -3.28 -9.05
CA ILE A 230 -9.40 -2.94 -7.89
C ILE A 230 -8.57 -4.13 -7.48
N SER A 231 -7.25 -3.96 -7.43
CA SER A 231 -6.30 -4.96 -6.94
C SER A 231 -6.13 -4.83 -5.43
N LEU A 232 -6.47 -5.90 -4.70
CA LEU A 232 -6.32 -5.98 -3.26
C LEU A 232 -4.85 -6.16 -2.89
N GLN A 233 -4.34 -5.29 -2.01
CA GLN A 233 -2.96 -5.33 -1.52
C GLN A 233 -2.88 -6.09 -0.20
N MET A 234 -2.55 -7.38 -0.25
CA MET A 234 -2.46 -8.24 0.93
C MET A 234 -1.41 -7.72 1.94
N GLY A 235 -0.28 -7.21 1.44
CA GLY A 235 0.74 -6.60 2.28
C GLY A 235 0.21 -5.42 3.10
N SER A 236 -0.63 -4.57 2.51
CA SER A 236 -1.25 -3.43 3.19
C SER A 236 -2.28 -3.86 4.24
N LEU A 237 -3.01 -4.95 3.99
CA LEU A 237 -3.96 -5.52 4.96
C LEU A 237 -3.25 -6.08 6.20
N LEU A 238 -2.05 -6.65 6.01
CA LEU A 238 -1.24 -7.25 7.08
C LEU A 238 -0.36 -6.22 7.79
N ALA A 239 0.05 -5.16 7.10
CA ALA A 239 0.94 -4.14 7.67
C ALA A 239 0.32 -3.47 8.90
N GLY A 240 1.03 -3.51 10.02
CA GLY A 240 0.58 -2.93 11.28
C GLY A 240 -0.56 -3.67 11.98
N ALA A 241 -1.07 -4.76 11.43
CA ALA A 241 -2.05 -5.60 12.13
C ALA A 241 -1.33 -6.37 13.26
N LYS A 242 -1.62 -6.02 14.50
CA LYS A 242 -1.01 -6.68 15.68
C LYS A 242 -1.68 -8.00 16.03
N TYR A 243 -2.93 -8.18 15.62
CA TYR A 243 -3.76 -9.34 15.91
C TYR A 243 -4.52 -9.82 14.68
N ARG A 244 -4.80 -11.12 14.63
CA ARG A 244 -5.59 -11.77 13.58
C ARG A 244 -6.95 -11.07 13.34
N GLY A 245 -7.62 -10.65 14.40
CA GLY A 245 -8.93 -9.99 14.32
C GLY A 245 -8.89 -8.66 13.56
N GLU A 246 -7.79 -7.91 13.63
CA GLU A 246 -7.64 -6.65 12.91
C GLU A 246 -7.55 -6.84 11.38
N PHE A 247 -6.81 -7.86 10.94
CA PHE A 247 -6.80 -8.26 9.53
C PHE A 247 -8.19 -8.67 9.04
N GLU A 248 -8.89 -9.47 9.84
CA GLU A 248 -10.24 -9.94 9.52
C GLU A 248 -11.23 -8.76 9.40
N GLU A 249 -11.17 -7.77 10.29
CA GLU A 249 -11.99 -6.56 10.20
C GLU A 249 -11.71 -5.73 8.95
N ARG A 250 -10.42 -5.55 8.60
CA ARG A 250 -10.01 -4.83 7.38
C ARG A 250 -10.52 -5.51 6.12
N LEU A 251 -10.32 -6.83 6.01
CA LEU A 251 -10.79 -7.60 4.86
C LEU A 251 -12.32 -7.60 4.77
N LYS A 252 -13.02 -7.73 5.90
CA LYS A 252 -14.48 -7.64 5.95
C LYS A 252 -14.97 -6.28 5.47
N ALA A 253 -14.30 -5.20 5.85
CA ALA A 253 -14.63 -3.85 5.38
C ALA A 253 -14.45 -3.71 3.86
N VAL A 254 -13.37 -4.25 3.28
CA VAL A 254 -13.16 -4.29 1.83
C VAL A 254 -14.29 -5.06 1.14
N ILE A 255 -14.61 -6.25 1.62
CA ILE A 255 -15.69 -7.08 1.04
C ILE A 255 -17.02 -6.33 1.11
N GLN A 256 -17.34 -5.70 2.22
CA GLN A 256 -18.59 -4.93 2.39
C GLN A 256 -18.67 -3.75 1.41
N GLU A 257 -17.58 -3.04 1.14
CA GLU A 257 -17.56 -1.97 0.15
C GLU A 257 -17.76 -2.51 -1.27
N VAL A 258 -17.12 -3.63 -1.61
CA VAL A 258 -17.29 -4.27 -2.93
C VAL A 258 -18.72 -4.75 -3.11
N VAL A 259 -19.29 -5.43 -2.11
CA VAL A 259 -20.69 -5.91 -2.14
C VAL A 259 -21.66 -4.74 -2.21
N GLY A 260 -21.41 -3.67 -1.44
CA GLY A 260 -22.22 -2.45 -1.43
C GLY A 260 -22.23 -1.70 -2.77
N SER A 261 -21.24 -1.91 -3.62
CA SER A 261 -21.20 -1.34 -4.97
C SER A 261 -22.16 -2.02 -5.97
N GLN A 262 -22.87 -3.07 -5.56
CA GLN A 262 -23.85 -3.79 -6.39
C GLN A 262 -23.29 -4.28 -7.74
N GLY A 263 -22.05 -4.74 -7.74
CA GLY A 263 -21.39 -5.28 -8.91
C GLY A 263 -20.68 -4.25 -9.80
N GLU A 264 -20.56 -3.00 -9.35
CA GLU A 264 -19.76 -1.98 -10.04
C GLU A 264 -18.26 -2.21 -9.89
N ILE A 265 -17.84 -2.94 -8.84
CA ILE A 265 -16.45 -3.21 -8.54
C ILE A 265 -16.14 -4.69 -8.76
N ILE A 266 -15.05 -4.94 -9.49
CA ILE A 266 -14.42 -6.25 -9.66
C ILE A 266 -13.14 -6.23 -8.82
N LEU A 267 -13.03 -7.18 -7.88
CA LEU A 267 -11.86 -7.29 -7.01
C LEU A 267 -10.84 -8.25 -7.63
N PHE A 268 -9.58 -7.85 -7.71
CA PHE A 268 -8.49 -8.74 -8.07
C PHE A 268 -7.69 -9.12 -6.82
N ILE A 269 -7.46 -10.41 -6.62
CA ILE A 269 -6.61 -10.94 -5.55
C ILE A 269 -5.51 -11.78 -6.17
N ASP A 270 -4.29 -11.27 -6.10
CA ASP A 270 -3.11 -12.07 -6.41
C ASP A 270 -2.82 -13.04 -5.27
N GLU A 271 -2.18 -14.16 -5.59
CA GLU A 271 -1.95 -15.25 -4.62
C GLU A 271 -3.24 -15.63 -3.84
N LEU A 272 -4.31 -15.90 -4.58
CA LEU A 272 -5.66 -16.18 -4.02
C LEU A 272 -5.63 -17.23 -2.92
N HIS A 273 -4.74 -18.22 -2.99
CA HIS A 273 -4.58 -19.28 -2.00
C HIS A 273 -4.26 -18.75 -0.59
N THR A 274 -3.62 -17.59 -0.49
CA THR A 274 -3.29 -16.97 0.81
C THR A 274 -4.53 -16.51 1.57
N VAL A 275 -5.60 -16.19 0.84
CA VAL A 275 -6.86 -15.66 1.40
C VAL A 275 -7.89 -16.77 1.63
N VAL A 276 -7.94 -17.79 0.77
CA VAL A 276 -8.97 -18.85 0.86
C VAL A 276 -8.57 -20.06 1.70
N GLY A 277 -7.44 -19.98 2.42
CA GLY A 277 -7.09 -21.00 3.42
C GLY A 277 -6.58 -22.32 2.86
N ALA A 278 -5.98 -22.32 1.67
CA ALA A 278 -5.34 -23.49 1.08
C ALA A 278 -4.04 -23.92 1.79
N GLY A 279 -3.66 -23.27 2.90
CA GLY A 279 -2.47 -23.58 3.67
C GLY A 279 -2.76 -24.04 5.08
N LYS A 280 -2.44 -25.29 5.40
CA LYS A 280 -2.44 -25.85 6.77
C LYS A 280 -1.26 -25.34 7.64
N ALA A 281 -0.68 -24.19 7.33
CA ALA A 281 0.34 -23.60 8.18
C ALA A 281 -0.35 -23.01 9.43
N GLU A 282 0.11 -23.41 10.61
CA GLU A 282 -0.28 -22.78 11.87
C GLU A 282 0.02 -21.28 11.77
N GLY A 283 -1.04 -20.46 11.76
CA GLY A 283 -0.97 -19.00 11.60
C GLY A 283 -1.50 -18.47 10.26
N ALA A 284 -1.85 -19.30 9.29
CA ALA A 284 -2.52 -18.86 8.07
C ALA A 284 -3.91 -18.31 8.39
N VAL A 285 -4.20 -17.10 7.93
CA VAL A 285 -5.50 -16.45 8.16
C VAL A 285 -6.51 -17.10 7.22
N ASP A 286 -7.47 -17.84 7.76
CA ASP A 286 -8.58 -18.37 6.98
C ASP A 286 -9.62 -17.25 6.69
N ALA A 287 -9.30 -16.41 5.73
CA ALA A 287 -10.22 -15.41 5.22
C ALA A 287 -11.26 -16.00 4.26
N GLY A 288 -11.11 -17.28 3.89
CA GLY A 288 -12.06 -17.99 3.03
C GLY A 288 -13.47 -17.97 3.58
N ASN A 289 -13.64 -18.10 4.89
CA ASN A 289 -14.94 -18.03 5.54
C ASN A 289 -15.64 -16.67 5.40
N MET A 290 -14.92 -15.60 5.12
CA MET A 290 -15.48 -14.28 4.85
C MET A 290 -15.87 -14.10 3.38
N LEU A 291 -15.07 -14.65 2.46
CA LEU A 291 -15.32 -14.58 1.02
C LEU A 291 -16.45 -15.53 0.59
N LYS A 292 -16.51 -16.74 1.15
CA LYS A 292 -17.48 -17.78 0.78
C LYS A 292 -18.93 -17.30 0.78
N PRO A 293 -19.47 -16.61 1.80
CA PRO A 293 -20.85 -16.15 1.79
C PRO A 293 -21.15 -15.16 0.66
N ALA A 294 -20.28 -14.20 0.43
CA ALA A 294 -20.44 -13.20 -0.63
C ALA A 294 -20.33 -13.82 -2.03
N LEU A 295 -19.39 -14.75 -2.22
CA LEU A 295 -19.28 -15.54 -3.45
C LEU A 295 -20.51 -16.44 -3.66
N ALA A 296 -21.00 -17.07 -2.60
CA ALA A 296 -22.16 -17.98 -2.66
C ALA A 296 -23.44 -17.25 -3.09
N ARG A 297 -23.63 -16.01 -2.61
CA ARG A 297 -24.77 -15.18 -3.01
C ARG A 297 -24.61 -14.50 -4.36
N GLY A 298 -23.42 -14.56 -4.98
CA GLY A 298 -23.11 -13.88 -6.23
C GLY A 298 -22.97 -12.35 -6.08
N GLU A 299 -22.77 -11.87 -4.87
CA GLU A 299 -22.63 -10.46 -4.53
C GLU A 299 -21.21 -9.93 -4.78
N LEU A 300 -20.22 -10.84 -4.78
CA LEU A 300 -18.81 -10.52 -4.99
C LEU A 300 -18.38 -11.00 -6.38
N ARG A 301 -17.79 -10.09 -7.16
CA ARG A 301 -17.07 -10.40 -8.39
C ARG A 301 -15.57 -10.35 -8.16
N LEU A 302 -14.92 -11.47 -8.41
CA LEU A 302 -13.54 -11.71 -8.08
C LEU A 302 -12.76 -12.27 -9.28
N ILE A 303 -11.56 -11.73 -9.51
CA ILE A 303 -10.53 -12.35 -10.32
C ILE A 303 -9.42 -12.80 -9.38
N GLY A 304 -9.06 -14.07 -9.39
CA GLY A 304 -7.95 -14.60 -8.63
C GLY A 304 -6.75 -14.90 -9.52
N ALA A 305 -5.55 -14.94 -8.93
CA ALA A 305 -4.36 -15.48 -9.57
C ALA A 305 -3.65 -16.42 -8.60
N THR A 306 -3.19 -17.56 -9.10
CA THR A 306 -2.50 -18.57 -8.28
C THR A 306 -1.72 -19.56 -9.17
N THR A 307 -1.00 -20.49 -8.58
CA THR A 307 -0.39 -21.62 -9.29
C THR A 307 -1.34 -22.79 -9.42
N LEU A 308 -1.02 -23.77 -10.27
CA LEU A 308 -1.86 -24.94 -10.47
C LEU A 308 -1.99 -25.81 -9.22
N ASP A 309 -0.91 -25.98 -8.48
CA ASP A 309 -0.90 -26.83 -7.29
C ASP A 309 -1.76 -26.22 -6.17
N GLU A 310 -1.66 -24.91 -5.99
CA GLU A 310 -2.47 -24.16 -5.03
C GLU A 310 -3.94 -24.10 -5.42
N TYR A 311 -4.24 -23.99 -6.72
CA TYR A 311 -5.62 -24.04 -7.23
C TYR A 311 -6.27 -25.40 -6.97
N ARG A 312 -5.55 -26.50 -7.10
CA ARG A 312 -6.06 -27.85 -6.75
C ARG A 312 -6.49 -27.96 -5.30
N GLU A 313 -5.82 -27.26 -4.39
CA GLU A 313 -6.26 -27.19 -2.99
C GLU A 313 -7.56 -26.38 -2.83
N ILE A 314 -7.71 -25.29 -3.58
CA ILE A 314 -8.94 -24.48 -3.59
C ILE A 314 -10.13 -25.31 -4.14
N GLU A 315 -9.93 -26.11 -5.17
CA GLU A 315 -10.97 -26.97 -5.77
C GLU A 315 -11.49 -28.06 -4.83
N LYS A 316 -10.74 -28.44 -3.81
CA LYS A 316 -11.20 -29.39 -2.79
C LYS A 316 -12.35 -28.85 -1.95
N ASP A 317 -12.55 -27.53 -1.92
CA ASP A 317 -13.69 -26.90 -1.26
C ASP A 317 -14.87 -26.79 -2.24
N PRO A 318 -15.97 -27.57 -2.06
CA PRO A 318 -17.10 -27.56 -3.00
C PRO A 318 -17.79 -26.20 -3.13
N ALA A 319 -17.70 -25.34 -2.09
CA ALA A 319 -18.31 -24.01 -2.13
C ALA A 319 -17.55 -23.07 -3.06
N LEU A 320 -16.22 -23.19 -3.10
CA LEU A 320 -15.35 -22.40 -3.98
C LEU A 320 -15.32 -22.98 -5.39
N GLU A 321 -15.24 -24.29 -5.54
CA GLU A 321 -15.22 -24.98 -6.85
C GLU A 321 -16.39 -24.56 -7.74
N ARG A 322 -17.58 -24.41 -7.16
CA ARG A 322 -18.80 -23.99 -7.88
C ARG A 322 -18.82 -22.51 -8.28
N ARG A 323 -17.85 -21.72 -7.84
CA ARG A 323 -17.80 -20.26 -8.05
C ARG A 323 -16.67 -19.81 -8.94
N PHE A 324 -15.61 -20.59 -9.00
CA PHE A 324 -14.41 -20.29 -9.77
C PHE A 324 -14.36 -21.04 -11.10
N GLN A 325 -13.76 -20.41 -12.09
CA GLN A 325 -13.44 -21.00 -13.39
C GLN A 325 -11.96 -20.72 -13.72
N PRO A 326 -11.14 -21.76 -13.95
CA PRO A 326 -9.74 -21.57 -14.29
C PRO A 326 -9.55 -20.95 -15.67
N VAL A 327 -8.52 -20.09 -15.77
CA VAL A 327 -7.93 -19.60 -17.01
C VAL A 327 -6.44 -19.91 -16.93
N TYR A 328 -5.99 -20.82 -17.78
CA TYR A 328 -4.58 -21.20 -17.82
C TYR A 328 -3.74 -20.13 -18.53
N VAL A 329 -2.63 -19.78 -17.92
CA VAL A 329 -1.70 -18.75 -18.40
C VAL A 329 -0.34 -19.43 -18.56
N ASP A 330 -0.01 -19.75 -19.80
CA ASP A 330 1.24 -20.39 -20.14
C ASP A 330 2.41 -19.38 -20.21
N GLU A 331 3.63 -19.90 -20.07
CA GLU A 331 4.84 -19.13 -20.29
C GLU A 331 4.87 -18.69 -21.76
N PRO A 332 5.10 -17.39 -22.06
CA PRO A 332 5.22 -16.94 -23.44
C PRO A 332 6.46 -17.50 -24.10
N SER A 333 6.42 -17.64 -25.43
CA SER A 333 7.60 -18.00 -26.22
C SER A 333 8.69 -16.92 -26.16
N VAL A 334 9.87 -17.25 -26.68
CA VAL A 334 10.97 -16.27 -26.81
C VAL A 334 10.54 -15.11 -27.73
N GLU A 335 9.86 -15.41 -28.84
CA GLU A 335 9.38 -14.44 -29.81
C GLU A 335 8.32 -13.52 -29.20
N GLU A 336 7.38 -14.09 -28.46
CA GLU A 336 6.35 -13.31 -27.73
C GLU A 336 6.98 -12.44 -26.65
N THR A 337 7.99 -12.96 -25.95
CA THR A 337 8.75 -12.19 -24.96
C THR A 337 9.49 -11.02 -25.58
N ILE A 338 10.10 -11.19 -26.74
CA ILE A 338 10.73 -10.08 -27.47
C ILE A 338 9.70 -9.00 -27.80
N SER A 339 8.51 -9.37 -28.23
CA SER A 339 7.42 -8.43 -28.52
C SER A 339 6.98 -7.68 -27.26
N ILE A 340 6.88 -8.37 -26.12
CA ILE A 340 6.58 -7.75 -24.81
C ILE A 340 7.68 -6.76 -24.44
N LEU A 341 8.95 -7.12 -24.52
CA LEU A 341 10.08 -6.25 -24.23
C LEU A 341 10.10 -4.99 -25.10
N ARG A 342 9.78 -5.12 -26.41
CA ARG A 342 9.63 -3.98 -27.31
C ARG A 342 8.53 -3.03 -26.87
N GLY A 343 7.41 -3.56 -26.37
CA GLY A 343 6.29 -2.76 -25.88
C GLY A 343 6.58 -1.95 -24.62
N ILE A 344 7.43 -2.47 -23.73
CA ILE A 344 7.77 -1.81 -22.46
C ILE A 344 9.10 -1.03 -22.50
N LYS A 345 9.88 -1.20 -23.55
CA LYS A 345 11.23 -0.64 -23.73
C LYS A 345 11.30 0.86 -23.35
N GLU A 346 10.42 1.67 -23.90
CA GLU A 346 10.45 3.12 -23.72
C GLU A 346 10.38 3.53 -22.22
N LYS A 347 9.57 2.86 -21.43
CA LYS A 347 9.47 3.14 -19.99
C LYS A 347 10.78 2.84 -19.26
N TYR A 348 11.44 1.75 -19.61
CA TYR A 348 12.76 1.40 -19.03
C TYR A 348 13.85 2.36 -19.48
N GLU A 349 13.84 2.79 -20.76
CA GLU A 349 14.75 3.82 -21.25
C GLU A 349 14.59 5.14 -20.49
N VAL A 350 13.35 5.58 -20.27
CA VAL A 350 13.05 6.80 -19.51
C VAL A 350 13.45 6.66 -18.05
N HIS A 351 13.14 5.52 -17.43
CA HIS A 351 13.46 5.29 -16.02
C HIS A 351 14.96 5.30 -15.74
N HIS A 352 15.73 4.61 -16.58
CA HIS A 352 17.19 4.51 -16.39
C HIS A 352 18.00 5.61 -17.08
N GLY A 353 17.38 6.39 -17.96
CA GLY A 353 18.10 7.42 -18.73
C GLY A 353 19.12 6.85 -19.70
N VAL A 354 18.88 5.64 -20.21
CA VAL A 354 19.76 4.93 -21.15
C VAL A 354 18.99 4.49 -22.38
N ARG A 355 19.67 4.29 -23.51
CA ARG A 355 19.08 3.72 -24.72
C ARG A 355 19.22 2.20 -24.69
N ILE A 356 18.13 1.49 -25.02
CA ILE A 356 18.11 0.04 -25.11
C ILE A 356 17.95 -0.35 -26.57
N SER A 357 18.92 -1.02 -27.15
CA SER A 357 18.87 -1.46 -28.54
C SER A 357 17.97 -2.69 -28.72
N ASP A 358 17.40 -2.88 -29.90
CA ASP A 358 16.60 -4.07 -30.22
C ASP A 358 17.40 -5.37 -30.06
N PRO A 359 18.66 -5.48 -30.52
CA PRO A 359 19.48 -6.65 -30.24
C PRO A 359 19.68 -6.97 -28.76
N ALA A 360 19.67 -5.96 -27.88
CA ALA A 360 19.75 -6.19 -26.43
C ALA A 360 18.46 -6.85 -25.91
N LEU A 361 17.29 -6.46 -26.43
CA LEU A 361 16.01 -7.09 -26.07
C LEU A 361 15.96 -8.56 -26.53
N VAL A 362 16.39 -8.81 -27.77
CA VAL A 362 16.49 -10.17 -28.31
C VAL A 362 17.47 -11.01 -27.46
N ALA A 363 18.62 -10.47 -27.13
CA ALA A 363 19.60 -11.13 -26.26
C ALA A 363 19.02 -11.42 -24.87
N ALA A 364 18.30 -10.47 -24.26
CA ALA A 364 17.68 -10.66 -22.97
C ALA A 364 16.69 -11.83 -22.96
N ALA A 365 15.82 -11.93 -23.98
CA ALA A 365 14.86 -13.03 -24.11
C ALA A 365 15.56 -14.38 -24.34
N VAL A 366 16.50 -14.45 -25.29
CA VAL A 366 17.19 -15.69 -25.65
C VAL A 366 18.09 -16.19 -24.51
N LEU A 367 18.90 -15.30 -23.93
CA LEU A 367 19.87 -15.69 -22.89
C LEU A 367 19.15 -16.02 -21.57
N SER A 368 18.13 -15.28 -21.18
CA SER A 368 17.34 -15.61 -19.99
C SER A 368 16.63 -16.96 -20.14
N HIS A 369 16.07 -17.23 -21.32
CA HIS A 369 15.43 -18.53 -21.61
C HIS A 369 16.44 -19.68 -21.49
N ARG A 370 17.66 -19.49 -22.02
CA ARG A 370 18.70 -20.52 -22.08
C ARG A 370 19.35 -20.76 -20.72
N TYR A 371 19.65 -19.72 -19.95
CA TYR A 371 20.53 -19.81 -18.79
C TYR A 371 19.83 -19.65 -17.45
N ILE A 372 18.64 -19.02 -17.41
CA ILE A 372 17.85 -18.86 -16.19
C ILE A 372 16.69 -19.87 -16.23
N THR A 373 16.93 -21.06 -15.71
CA THR A 373 15.97 -22.19 -15.81
C THR A 373 14.94 -22.23 -14.69
N GLU A 374 15.25 -21.61 -13.54
CA GLU A 374 14.38 -21.63 -12.35
C GLU A 374 13.26 -20.60 -12.39
N ARG A 375 13.32 -19.66 -13.32
CA ARG A 375 12.32 -18.59 -13.50
C ARG A 375 11.70 -18.66 -14.88
N ARG A 376 10.55 -17.97 -15.04
CA ARG A 376 9.73 -18.01 -16.27
C ARG A 376 9.82 -16.70 -17.07
N LEU A 377 9.65 -16.82 -18.39
CA LEU A 377 9.41 -15.69 -19.27
C LEU A 377 7.98 -15.15 -19.02
N PRO A 378 7.71 -13.86 -19.16
CA PRO A 378 8.66 -12.81 -19.60
C PRO A 378 9.50 -12.23 -18.44
N ASP A 379 9.17 -12.54 -17.21
CA ASP A 379 9.66 -11.83 -16.01
C ASP A 379 11.21 -11.87 -15.92
N LYS A 380 11.82 -13.05 -16.14
CA LYS A 380 13.29 -13.18 -16.12
C LYS A 380 14.00 -12.37 -17.22
N ALA A 381 13.36 -12.17 -18.36
CA ALA A 381 13.91 -11.34 -19.43
C ALA A 381 13.76 -9.84 -19.12
N ILE A 382 12.65 -9.44 -18.53
CA ILE A 382 12.40 -8.07 -18.06
C ILE A 382 13.42 -7.69 -17.00
N ASP A 383 13.62 -8.55 -16.00
CA ASP A 383 14.61 -8.32 -14.94
C ASP A 383 16.02 -8.20 -15.48
N LEU A 384 16.36 -9.02 -16.50
CA LEU A 384 17.67 -8.93 -17.12
C LEU A 384 17.92 -7.60 -17.83
N VAL A 385 16.89 -7.06 -18.51
CA VAL A 385 16.94 -5.73 -19.11
C VAL A 385 17.07 -4.65 -18.04
N ASP A 386 16.27 -4.73 -17.00
CA ASP A 386 16.25 -3.77 -15.89
C ASP A 386 17.62 -3.71 -15.18
N GLU A 387 18.17 -4.87 -14.83
CA GLU A 387 19.47 -4.99 -14.19
C GLU A 387 20.61 -4.46 -15.07
N ALA A 388 20.60 -4.81 -16.37
CA ALA A 388 21.61 -4.33 -17.32
C ALA A 388 21.55 -2.81 -17.51
N ALA A 389 20.34 -2.25 -17.59
CA ALA A 389 20.13 -0.80 -17.72
C ALA A 389 20.56 -0.05 -16.45
N ALA A 390 20.22 -0.58 -15.29
CA ALA A 390 20.64 -0.02 -13.99
C ALA A 390 22.16 -0.01 -13.85
N ARG A 391 22.81 -1.12 -14.22
CA ARG A 391 24.28 -1.22 -14.22
C ARG A 391 24.94 -0.23 -15.17
N LEU A 392 24.39 -0.07 -16.37
CA LEU A 392 24.89 0.90 -17.34
C LEU A 392 24.75 2.34 -16.82
N ARG A 393 23.60 2.68 -16.26
CA ARG A 393 23.39 4.00 -15.65
C ARG A 393 24.39 4.26 -14.53
N MET A 394 24.59 3.30 -13.63
CA MET A 394 25.57 3.43 -12.55
C MET A 394 27.00 3.65 -13.11
N ALA A 395 27.36 2.93 -14.18
CA ALA A 395 28.66 3.14 -14.81
C ALA A 395 28.83 4.51 -15.48
N LEU A 396 27.73 5.11 -15.96
CA LEU A 396 27.75 6.46 -16.56
C LEU A 396 27.79 7.57 -15.52
N GLU A 397 27.15 7.36 -14.37
CA GLU A 397 27.04 8.37 -13.28
C GLU A 397 28.17 8.26 -12.26
N SER A 398 28.87 7.15 -12.19
CA SER A 398 29.97 6.87 -11.25
C SER A 398 31.32 7.11 -11.88
N ALA A 399 32.33 7.40 -11.05
CA ALA A 399 33.72 7.31 -11.48
C ALA A 399 34.05 5.90 -12.00
N PRO A 400 34.93 5.74 -12.99
CA PRO A 400 35.37 4.42 -13.43
C PRO A 400 35.74 3.52 -12.25
N GLU A 401 35.30 2.26 -12.28
CA GLU A 401 35.46 1.29 -11.17
C GLU A 401 36.88 1.26 -10.58
N ALA A 402 37.88 1.40 -11.45
CA ALA A 402 39.26 1.51 -11.02
C ALA A 402 39.58 2.74 -10.19
N ILE A 403 38.96 3.88 -10.51
CA ILE A 403 39.13 5.14 -9.75
C ILE A 403 38.40 5.04 -8.42
N ASP A 404 37.14 4.58 -8.42
CA ASP A 404 36.35 4.39 -7.18
C ASP A 404 37.06 3.42 -6.21
N THR A 405 37.60 2.35 -6.71
CA THR A 405 38.37 1.37 -5.90
C THR A 405 39.62 2.03 -5.27
N LEU A 406 40.33 2.84 -6.03
CA LEU A 406 41.50 3.56 -5.53
C LEU A 406 41.12 4.65 -4.51
N GLU A 407 40.06 5.36 -4.74
CA GLU A 407 39.55 6.39 -3.81
C GLU A 407 39.10 5.76 -2.49
N ARG A 408 38.40 4.63 -2.52
CA ARG A 408 38.01 3.89 -1.31
C ARG A 408 39.22 3.37 -0.54
N LYS A 409 40.20 2.83 -1.25
CA LYS A 409 41.44 2.36 -0.63
C LYS A 409 42.24 3.52 -0.02
N LYS A 410 42.29 4.66 -0.72
CA LYS A 410 42.89 5.89 -0.19
C LYS A 410 42.19 6.36 1.08
N LEU A 411 40.86 6.41 1.08
CA LEU A 411 40.07 6.79 2.25
C LEU A 411 40.31 5.83 3.42
N GLN A 412 40.33 4.53 3.17
CA GLN A 412 40.63 3.53 4.19
C GLN A 412 42.00 3.78 4.81
N LEU A 413 43.05 3.98 3.99
CA LEU A 413 44.39 4.24 4.47
C LEU A 413 44.49 5.58 5.23
N GLU A 414 43.74 6.59 4.83
CA GLU A 414 43.64 7.84 5.56
C GLU A 414 43.01 7.67 6.95
N ILE A 415 41.95 6.87 7.05
CA ILE A 415 41.32 6.54 8.34
C ILE A 415 42.29 5.76 9.23
N GLU A 416 42.98 4.75 8.69
CA GLU A 416 43.98 3.99 9.41
C GLU A 416 45.13 4.87 9.88
N ARG A 417 45.63 5.78 9.02
CA ARG A 417 46.65 6.75 9.38
C ARG A 417 46.21 7.66 10.54
N GLU A 418 44.96 8.16 10.50
CA GLU A 418 44.46 9.02 11.57
C GLU A 418 44.25 8.24 12.88
N ALA A 419 43.83 7.00 12.81
CA ALA A 419 43.71 6.12 13.97
C ALA A 419 45.12 5.88 14.61
N LEU A 420 46.09 5.57 13.78
CA LEU A 420 47.49 5.29 14.24
C LEU A 420 48.24 6.51 14.77
N LYS A 421 47.87 7.73 14.35
CA LYS A 421 48.46 8.96 14.95
C LYS A 421 48.17 9.06 16.46
N LYS A 422 47.13 8.42 16.95
CA LYS A 422 46.75 8.40 18.36
C LYS A 422 47.35 7.23 19.12
N GLU A 423 47.92 6.26 18.40
CA GLU A 423 48.52 5.06 18.96
C GLU A 423 49.92 5.35 19.46
N LYS A 424 50.22 4.89 20.67
CA LYS A 424 51.52 5.08 21.32
C LYS A 424 52.27 3.76 21.56
N ASP A 425 51.64 2.61 21.24
CA ASP A 425 52.28 1.31 21.41
C ASP A 425 53.25 1.04 20.24
N PRO A 426 54.54 0.82 20.54
CA PRO A 426 55.55 0.52 19.54
C PRO A 426 55.24 -0.75 18.68
N LEU A 427 54.50 -1.72 19.22
CA LEU A 427 54.15 -2.93 18.52
C LEU A 427 53.08 -2.71 17.45
N SER A 428 52.14 -1.80 17.71
CA SER A 428 51.09 -1.41 16.73
C SER A 428 51.67 -0.64 15.56
N LEU A 429 52.80 0.06 15.75
CA LEU A 429 53.49 0.84 14.71
C LEU A 429 54.44 0.02 13.80
N ILE A 430 54.74 -1.22 14.17
CA ILE A 430 55.63 -2.07 13.40
C ILE A 430 54.88 -2.73 12.18
N HIS A 431 53.58 -2.82 12.23
CA HIS A 431 52.77 -3.46 11.20
C HIS A 431 52.28 -2.48 10.10
N ILE A 432 52.84 -1.29 10.07
CA ILE A 432 52.66 -0.29 8.98
C ILE A 432 53.84 -0.37 8.06
#